data_cf07d06e8461be7d9505441e1d7d4c22
#
_entry.id   cf07d06e8461be7d9505441e1d7d4c22
#
_cell.length_a   1.000
_cell.length_b   1.000
_cell.length_c   1.000
_cell.angle_alpha   90.00
_cell.angle_beta   90.00
_cell.angle_gamma   90.00
#
_symmetry.space_group_name_H-M   'P 1'
#
loop_
_entity.id
_entity.type
_entity.pdbx_description
1 polymer ?
#
loop_
_entity_poly.entity_id
_entity_poly.type
_entity_poly.pdbx_seq_one_letter_code
_entity_poly.pdbx_strand_id
1 'polypeptide(L)'
;MESESSLLELHRAEGATLGTFLGCTLPARFSSVEAEYRAAHETAILADTNFHAIFRFEGPDRARYLNAVLTSNVRDLAPGQGANGLLLNAQGHILAEIETLALADSILAITNASVGAATFAHLEKFIIMDDVTLTDLTASTGSLEIAGPRAAELLLARTGVDLAAMAVHSHVETKFGAVPCRVVRLPWPGVNFFVARERLAELWRELRAAVESVGGRPIGFEAISVLRLESGRPLFGVDFDEKQIPHEAALEDSHINYAKGCYTGQEIVERVRSRGQVNRRRVGLRFDGAAAPEAGAKLLAGGAEVGNVTSAAYSFAAGSAIGMGYLRREHTTPGRQLQWSGGTAEVIELPLVKK
;
A
#
# COMPACT_ATOMS: atom_id res chain seq x y z
N MET A 1 -3.25 9.48 18.75
CA MET A 1 -1.88 10.07 18.90
C MET A 1 -1.16 9.78 17.58
N GLU A 2 -0.58 10.81 16.96
CA GLU A 2 0.27 10.60 15.79
C GLU A 2 1.50 9.79 16.20
N SER A 3 1.83 8.76 15.41
CA SER A 3 3.04 7.97 15.60
C SER A 3 4.20 8.71 14.95
N GLU A 4 5.30 8.89 15.68
CA GLU A 4 6.50 9.51 15.14
C GLU A 4 7.48 8.44 14.67
N SER A 5 8.02 8.60 13.46
CA SER A 5 9.14 7.78 12.98
C SER A 5 10.37 8.04 13.85
N SER A 6 11.09 6.97 14.23
CA SER A 6 12.36 7.11 14.95
C SER A 6 13.49 7.75 14.11
N LEU A 7 13.22 8.05 12.83
CA LEU A 7 14.13 8.72 11.91
C LEU A 7 13.90 10.23 11.79
N LEU A 8 12.91 10.83 12.48
CA LEU A 8 12.51 12.23 12.26
C LEU A 8 13.64 13.22 12.43
N GLU A 9 14.49 13.07 13.47
CA GLU A 9 15.62 13.96 13.67
C GLU A 9 16.65 13.82 12.53
N LEU A 10 16.86 12.60 12.04
CA LEU A 10 17.74 12.35 10.90
C LEU A 10 17.18 12.99 9.62
N HIS A 11 15.88 12.84 9.37
CA HIS A 11 15.21 13.44 8.21
C HIS A 11 15.26 14.97 8.26
N ARG A 12 15.05 15.59 9.45
CA ARG A 12 15.20 17.05 9.62
C ARG A 12 16.61 17.51 9.33
N ALA A 13 17.62 16.80 9.83
CA ALA A 13 19.03 17.11 9.57
C ALA A 13 19.40 16.97 8.08
N GLU A 14 18.69 16.10 7.36
CA GLU A 14 18.82 15.88 5.91
C GLU A 14 17.98 16.85 5.07
N GLY A 15 17.30 17.81 5.69
CA GLY A 15 16.53 18.86 5.01
C GLY A 15 15.13 18.45 4.57
N ALA A 16 14.59 17.34 5.10
CA ALA A 16 13.23 16.92 4.77
C ALA A 16 12.17 17.91 5.27
N THR A 17 11.19 18.19 4.43
CA THR A 17 9.91 18.76 4.87
C THR A 17 9.07 17.62 5.40
N LEU A 18 8.59 17.74 6.64
CA LEU A 18 7.74 16.71 7.26
C LEU A 18 6.25 17.01 7.03
N GLY A 19 5.43 15.96 7.09
CA GLY A 19 3.98 16.04 7.02
C GLY A 19 3.33 14.79 7.65
N THR A 20 2.01 14.76 7.69
CA THR A 20 1.25 13.63 8.20
C THR A 20 0.80 12.73 7.05
N PHE A 21 1.10 11.43 7.13
CA PHE A 21 0.71 10.42 6.17
C PHE A 21 0.23 9.17 6.92
N LEU A 22 -1.01 8.74 6.67
CA LEU A 22 -1.64 7.58 7.33
C LEU A 22 -1.53 7.61 8.89
N GLY A 23 -1.66 8.81 9.47
CA GLY A 23 -1.57 9.01 10.91
C GLY A 23 -0.15 9.01 11.49
N CYS A 24 0.88 8.99 10.62
CA CYS A 24 2.28 9.05 11.02
C CYS A 24 2.94 10.33 10.52
N THR A 25 3.83 10.91 11.33
CA THR A 25 4.70 12.01 10.88
C THR A 25 5.86 11.42 10.08
N LEU A 26 5.97 11.79 8.80
CA LEU A 26 6.94 11.26 7.84
C LEU A 26 7.46 12.37 6.93
N PRO A 27 8.56 12.14 6.16
CA PRO A 27 8.98 13.05 5.12
C PRO A 27 7.89 13.23 4.05
N ALA A 28 7.41 14.46 3.88
CA ALA A 28 6.57 14.84 2.75
C ALA A 28 7.44 14.90 1.48
N ARG A 29 8.65 15.46 1.61
CA ARG A 29 9.67 15.53 0.55
C ARG A 29 11.03 15.86 1.13
N PHE A 30 12.11 15.49 0.42
CA PHE A 30 13.50 15.91 0.66
C PHE A 30 13.96 16.95 -0.37
N SER A 31 13.32 17.01 -1.53
CA SER A 31 13.60 17.94 -2.60
C SER A 31 12.30 18.37 -3.31
N SER A 32 12.35 18.81 -4.55
CA SER A 32 11.13 19.00 -5.33
C SER A 32 10.48 17.64 -5.67
N VAL A 33 9.14 17.58 -5.64
CA VAL A 33 8.38 16.37 -6.00
C VAL A 33 8.78 15.89 -7.41
N GLU A 34 9.01 16.80 -8.35
CA GLU A 34 9.47 16.46 -9.70
C GLU A 34 10.84 15.75 -9.70
N ALA A 35 11.81 16.23 -8.92
CA ALA A 35 13.13 15.62 -8.86
C ALA A 35 13.09 14.23 -8.20
N GLU A 36 12.25 14.05 -7.19
CA GLU A 36 12.00 12.75 -6.55
C GLU A 36 11.28 11.78 -7.47
N TYR A 37 10.25 12.25 -8.15
CA TYR A 37 9.53 11.50 -9.18
C TYR A 37 10.45 11.01 -10.30
N ARG A 38 11.31 11.90 -10.82
CA ARG A 38 12.27 11.57 -11.87
C ARG A 38 13.26 10.48 -11.41
N ALA A 39 13.77 10.59 -10.19
CA ALA A 39 14.67 9.57 -9.63
C ALA A 39 14.01 8.19 -9.56
N ALA A 40 12.72 8.10 -9.23
CA ALA A 40 11.97 6.84 -9.21
C ALA A 40 11.86 6.17 -10.60
N HIS A 41 11.90 6.94 -11.68
CA HIS A 41 11.84 6.44 -13.05
C HIS A 41 13.21 6.19 -13.69
N GLU A 42 14.24 6.91 -13.26
CA GLU A 42 15.56 6.89 -13.92
C GLU A 42 16.62 6.09 -13.14
N THR A 43 16.53 6.05 -11.82
CA THR A 43 17.57 5.50 -10.94
C THR A 43 17.02 4.60 -9.84
N ALA A 44 17.17 5.01 -8.59
CA ALA A 44 16.60 4.33 -7.42
C ALA A 44 16.15 5.37 -6.40
N ILE A 45 15.16 4.99 -5.60
CA ILE A 45 14.66 5.83 -4.50
C ILE A 45 14.77 5.07 -3.16
N LEU A 46 14.83 5.84 -2.08
CA LEU A 46 14.70 5.37 -0.71
C LEU A 46 13.54 6.10 -0.05
N ALA A 47 12.63 5.37 0.58
CA ALA A 47 11.49 5.94 1.30
C ALA A 47 11.38 5.41 2.72
N ASP A 48 10.95 6.29 3.64
CA ASP A 48 10.54 5.91 4.99
C ASP A 48 9.10 5.39 4.92
N THR A 49 8.90 4.11 5.24
CA THR A 49 7.61 3.41 5.22
C THR A 49 7.12 3.05 6.64
N ASN A 50 7.56 3.79 7.68
CA ASN A 50 7.18 3.56 9.07
C ASN A 50 5.73 3.98 9.38
N PHE A 51 4.83 3.78 8.43
CA PHE A 51 3.38 3.86 8.58
C PHE A 51 2.72 2.47 8.64
N HIS A 52 3.49 1.41 8.83
CA HIS A 52 2.99 0.05 8.98
C HIS A 52 2.76 -0.32 10.46
N ALA A 53 1.67 -1.03 10.72
CA ALA A 53 1.47 -1.84 11.93
C ALA A 53 1.80 -3.29 11.58
N ILE A 54 2.52 -3.98 12.46
CA ILE A 54 3.07 -5.31 12.21
C ILE A 54 2.69 -6.22 13.35
N PHE A 55 1.99 -7.32 13.04
CA PHE A 55 1.52 -8.30 13.99
C PHE A 55 2.16 -9.66 13.70
N ARG A 56 2.48 -10.41 14.74
CA ARG A 56 3.00 -11.78 14.63
C ARG A 56 1.98 -12.77 15.18
N PHE A 57 1.72 -13.80 14.40
CA PHE A 57 0.88 -14.93 14.75
C PHE A 57 1.76 -16.16 14.91
N GLU A 58 1.74 -16.76 16.09
CA GLU A 58 2.43 -18.01 16.46
C GLU A 58 1.40 -19.07 16.84
N GLY A 59 1.81 -20.31 16.99
CA GLY A 59 0.93 -21.43 17.31
C GLY A 59 0.53 -22.27 16.09
N PRO A 60 0.10 -23.52 16.30
CA PRO A 60 -0.20 -24.47 15.24
C PRO A 60 -1.39 -24.06 14.37
N ASP A 61 -2.34 -23.32 14.92
CA ASP A 61 -3.57 -22.93 14.23
C ASP A 61 -3.45 -21.60 13.46
N ARG A 62 -2.30 -20.89 13.49
CA ARG A 62 -2.10 -19.55 12.90
C ARG A 62 -2.52 -19.44 11.44
N ALA A 63 -2.16 -20.43 10.62
CA ALA A 63 -2.49 -20.41 9.19
C ALA A 63 -3.98 -20.68 8.94
N ARG A 64 -4.59 -21.61 9.70
CA ARG A 64 -6.01 -21.91 9.66
C ARG A 64 -6.84 -20.68 10.07
N TYR A 65 -6.46 -20.07 11.20
CA TYR A 65 -7.11 -18.86 11.73
C TYR A 65 -7.08 -17.71 10.72
N LEU A 66 -5.87 -17.32 10.26
CA LEU A 66 -5.75 -16.23 9.29
C LEU A 66 -6.47 -16.53 7.98
N ASN A 67 -6.46 -17.78 7.53
CA ASN A 67 -7.20 -18.18 6.34
C ASN A 67 -8.72 -18.05 6.53
N ALA A 68 -9.26 -18.17 7.73
CA ALA A 68 -10.69 -18.01 8.02
C ALA A 68 -11.13 -16.54 8.13
N VAL A 69 -10.23 -15.61 8.41
CA VAL A 69 -10.57 -14.19 8.59
C VAL A 69 -10.17 -13.30 7.41
N LEU A 70 -9.20 -13.72 6.56
CA LEU A 70 -8.73 -12.94 5.41
C LEU A 70 -9.29 -13.46 4.09
N THR A 71 -9.38 -12.59 3.10
CA THR A 71 -9.82 -12.94 1.74
C THR A 71 -8.75 -13.65 0.90
N SER A 72 -7.46 -13.53 1.28
CA SER A 72 -6.33 -14.22 0.64
C SER A 72 -6.18 -15.66 1.15
N ASN A 73 -5.56 -16.53 0.36
CA ASN A 73 -5.21 -17.87 0.79
C ASN A 73 -3.91 -17.83 1.60
N VAL A 74 -4.03 -17.94 2.92
CA VAL A 74 -2.88 -17.96 3.85
C VAL A 74 -2.47 -19.38 4.23
N ARG A 75 -3.44 -20.31 4.20
CA ARG A 75 -3.21 -21.70 4.65
C ARG A 75 -2.12 -22.42 3.86
N ASP A 76 -2.05 -22.16 2.57
CA ASP A 76 -1.18 -22.88 1.64
C ASP A 76 0.15 -22.14 1.38
N LEU A 77 0.44 -21.05 2.10
CA LEU A 77 1.70 -20.34 2.00
C LEU A 77 2.85 -21.15 2.61
N ALA A 78 3.88 -21.38 1.83
CA ALA A 78 5.14 -21.94 2.32
C ALA A 78 6.00 -20.82 2.97
N PRO A 79 6.92 -21.16 3.90
CA PRO A 79 7.89 -20.19 4.41
C PRO A 79 8.62 -19.45 3.30
N GLY A 80 8.72 -18.11 3.41
CA GLY A 80 9.27 -17.23 2.38
C GLY A 80 8.23 -16.71 1.38
N GLN A 81 7.00 -17.19 1.42
CA GLN A 81 5.89 -16.68 0.61
C GLN A 81 5.03 -15.70 1.39
N GLY A 82 4.31 -14.86 0.66
CA GLY A 82 3.34 -13.95 1.24
C GLY A 82 2.14 -13.76 0.32
N ALA A 83 1.11 -13.13 0.83
CA ALA A 83 -0.11 -12.79 0.09
C ALA A 83 -0.70 -11.48 0.59
N ASN A 84 -1.34 -10.73 -0.31
CA ASN A 84 -2.15 -9.57 0.07
C ASN A 84 -3.63 -9.94 0.07
N GLY A 85 -4.38 -9.41 1.03
CA GLY A 85 -5.80 -9.66 1.19
C GLY A 85 -6.49 -8.59 2.02
N LEU A 86 -7.77 -8.82 2.29
CA LEU A 86 -8.61 -7.92 3.05
C LEU A 86 -9.14 -8.62 4.30
N LEU A 87 -9.19 -7.89 5.39
CA LEU A 87 -10.00 -8.21 6.55
C LEU A 87 -11.37 -7.57 6.35
N LEU A 88 -12.42 -8.38 6.37
CA LEU A 88 -13.79 -7.93 6.18
C LEU A 88 -14.61 -8.13 7.44
N ASN A 89 -15.64 -7.30 7.61
CA ASN A 89 -16.72 -7.60 8.55
C ASN A 89 -17.76 -8.55 7.94
N ALA A 90 -18.74 -9.00 8.75
CA ALA A 90 -19.79 -9.91 8.30
C ALA A 90 -20.66 -9.33 7.17
N GLN A 91 -20.73 -8.01 7.02
CA GLN A 91 -21.44 -7.30 5.95
C GLN A 91 -20.58 -7.11 4.68
N GLY A 92 -19.36 -7.66 4.65
CA GLY A 92 -18.44 -7.60 3.52
C GLY A 92 -17.72 -6.25 3.36
N HIS A 93 -17.80 -5.34 4.33
CA HIS A 93 -17.07 -4.09 4.31
C HIS A 93 -15.61 -4.31 4.71
N ILE A 94 -14.72 -3.54 4.10
CA ILE A 94 -13.27 -3.65 4.31
C ILE A 94 -12.90 -2.99 5.64
N LEU A 95 -12.32 -3.77 6.57
CA LEU A 95 -11.79 -3.25 7.84
C LEU A 95 -10.32 -2.89 7.74
N ALA A 96 -9.55 -3.66 6.96
CA ALA A 96 -8.13 -3.41 6.71
C ALA A 96 -7.66 -4.12 5.44
N GLU A 97 -6.62 -3.57 4.81
CA GLU A 97 -5.77 -4.28 3.85
C GLU A 97 -4.63 -4.93 4.63
N ILE A 98 -4.36 -6.21 4.39
CA ILE A 98 -3.36 -6.98 5.15
C ILE A 98 -2.46 -7.75 4.21
N GLU A 99 -1.16 -7.46 4.27
CA GLU A 99 -0.12 -8.30 3.70
C GLU A 99 0.31 -9.35 4.73
N THR A 100 0.32 -10.62 4.35
CA THR A 100 0.78 -11.73 5.19
C THR A 100 2.09 -12.28 4.67
N LEU A 101 3.03 -12.57 5.58
CA LEU A 101 4.34 -13.17 5.27
C LEU A 101 4.50 -14.45 6.10
N ALA A 102 4.59 -15.61 5.44
CA ALA A 102 4.74 -16.88 6.11
C ALA A 102 6.23 -17.13 6.46
N LEU A 103 6.52 -17.22 7.75
CA LEU A 103 7.82 -17.65 8.29
C LEU A 103 7.80 -19.14 8.61
N ALA A 104 8.93 -19.70 9.05
CA ALA A 104 9.00 -21.12 9.40
C ALA A 104 8.06 -21.48 10.57
N ASP A 105 7.98 -20.63 11.58
CA ASP A 105 7.27 -20.86 12.85
C ASP A 105 6.14 -19.86 13.14
N SER A 106 6.02 -18.81 12.34
CA SER A 106 5.07 -17.72 12.55
C SER A 106 4.57 -17.15 11.22
N ILE A 107 3.56 -16.28 11.29
CA ILE A 107 3.09 -15.47 10.16
C ILE A 107 3.08 -14.02 10.62
N LEU A 108 3.68 -13.13 9.83
CA LEU A 108 3.51 -11.69 10.02
C LEU A 108 2.29 -11.21 9.25
N ALA A 109 1.50 -10.34 9.86
CA ALA A 109 0.42 -9.59 9.21
C ALA A 109 0.75 -8.12 9.30
N ILE A 110 0.74 -7.43 8.17
CA ILE A 110 1.16 -6.03 8.04
C ILE A 110 -0.02 -5.23 7.50
N THR A 111 -0.32 -4.12 8.15
CA THR A 111 -1.38 -3.18 7.73
C THR A 111 -0.93 -1.74 7.97
N ASN A 112 -1.79 -0.76 7.68
CA ASN A 112 -1.50 0.64 7.99
C ASN A 112 -1.61 0.94 9.48
N ALA A 113 -0.69 1.72 10.02
CA ALA A 113 -0.68 2.13 11.42
C ALA A 113 -1.95 2.87 11.85
N SER A 114 -2.58 3.63 10.93
CA SER A 114 -3.83 4.36 11.19
C SER A 114 -4.99 3.47 11.64
N VAL A 115 -4.99 2.20 11.24
CA VAL A 115 -6.00 1.20 11.64
C VAL A 115 -5.41 0.06 12.48
N GLY A 116 -4.13 0.13 12.79
CA GLY A 116 -3.39 -0.95 13.46
C GLY A 116 -4.04 -1.40 14.76
N ALA A 117 -4.34 -0.48 15.67
CA ALA A 117 -4.95 -0.80 16.97
C ALA A 117 -6.34 -1.45 16.81
N ALA A 118 -7.18 -0.93 15.92
CA ALA A 118 -8.51 -1.48 15.65
C ALA A 118 -8.42 -2.88 15.00
N THR A 119 -7.47 -3.05 14.08
CA THR A 119 -7.19 -4.34 13.42
C THR A 119 -6.69 -5.37 14.42
N PHE A 120 -5.74 -5.00 15.30
CA PHE A 120 -5.24 -5.89 16.35
C PHE A 120 -6.37 -6.38 17.25
N ALA A 121 -7.16 -5.44 17.81
CA ALA A 121 -8.28 -5.77 18.70
C ALA A 121 -9.36 -6.63 18.00
N HIS A 122 -9.61 -6.38 16.69
CA HIS A 122 -10.53 -7.19 15.91
C HIS A 122 -10.01 -8.62 15.74
N LEU A 123 -8.74 -8.79 15.36
CA LEU A 123 -8.13 -10.10 15.20
C LEU A 123 -8.05 -10.86 16.53
N GLU A 124 -7.63 -10.21 17.61
CA GLU A 124 -7.56 -10.82 18.96
C GLU A 124 -8.92 -11.34 19.42
N LYS A 125 -10.00 -10.57 19.20
CA LYS A 125 -11.36 -10.92 19.59
C LYS A 125 -11.85 -12.24 18.99
N PHE A 126 -11.37 -12.64 17.81
CA PHE A 126 -11.80 -13.84 17.13
C PHE A 126 -10.89 -15.05 17.37
N ILE A 127 -9.83 -14.92 18.15
CA ILE A 127 -9.03 -16.05 18.68
C ILE A 127 -9.78 -16.63 19.89
N ILE A 128 -10.66 -17.61 19.66
CA ILE A 128 -11.52 -18.16 20.72
C ILE A 128 -11.12 -19.59 21.09
N MET A 129 -10.96 -20.47 20.10
CA MET A 129 -10.63 -21.88 20.30
C MET A 129 -9.36 -22.29 19.54
N ASP A 130 -8.76 -21.34 18.83
CA ASP A 130 -7.54 -21.55 18.07
C ASP A 130 -6.31 -21.46 18.99
N ASP A 131 -5.36 -22.37 18.86
CA ASP A 131 -4.05 -22.29 19.52
C ASP A 131 -3.18 -21.30 18.73
N VAL A 132 -3.40 -20.02 19.00
CA VAL A 132 -2.78 -18.87 18.34
C VAL A 132 -2.38 -17.84 19.38
N THR A 133 -1.13 -17.41 19.33
CA THR A 133 -0.62 -16.24 20.07
C THR A 133 -0.45 -15.08 19.10
N LEU A 134 -1.09 -13.95 19.39
CA LEU A 134 -0.99 -12.70 18.63
C LEU A 134 -0.13 -11.70 19.40
N THR A 135 0.90 -11.17 18.74
CA THR A 135 1.82 -10.19 19.33
C THR A 135 1.93 -8.95 18.42
N ASP A 136 1.83 -7.76 19.00
CA ASP A 136 2.10 -6.51 18.27
C ASP A 136 3.60 -6.20 18.26
N LEU A 137 4.19 -6.15 17.06
CA LEU A 137 5.60 -5.85 16.81
C LEU A 137 5.80 -4.41 16.29
N THR A 138 4.76 -3.60 16.20
CA THR A 138 4.81 -2.26 15.58
C THR A 138 5.86 -1.36 16.23
N ALA A 139 5.95 -1.38 17.55
CA ALA A 139 6.92 -0.55 18.29
C ALA A 139 8.37 -1.04 18.13
N SER A 140 8.59 -2.33 17.87
CA SER A 140 9.92 -2.96 17.80
C SER A 140 10.46 -3.12 16.39
N THR A 141 9.64 -2.85 15.36
CA THR A 141 10.02 -3.04 13.96
C THR A 141 9.95 -1.72 13.20
N GLY A 142 10.93 -1.46 12.35
CA GLY A 142 10.94 -0.36 11.40
C GLY A 142 10.89 -0.88 9.97
N SER A 143 10.47 -0.02 9.03
CA SER A 143 10.40 -0.37 7.61
C SER A 143 10.90 0.75 6.70
N LEU A 144 11.60 0.36 5.63
CA LEU A 144 12.13 1.24 4.58
C LEU A 144 11.89 0.60 3.22
N GLU A 145 11.71 1.41 2.19
CA GLU A 145 11.53 0.94 0.82
C GLU A 145 12.67 1.44 -0.07
N ILE A 146 13.22 0.55 -0.92
CA ILE A 146 13.94 0.97 -2.12
C ILE A 146 13.15 0.52 -3.36
N ALA A 147 13.05 1.41 -4.34
CA ALA A 147 12.37 1.14 -5.60
C ALA A 147 13.04 1.87 -6.77
N GLY A 148 12.60 1.58 -7.99
CA GLY A 148 13.11 2.17 -9.21
C GLY A 148 13.92 1.19 -10.05
N PRO A 149 14.32 1.60 -11.29
CA PRO A 149 14.99 0.71 -12.26
C PRO A 149 16.28 0.08 -11.75
N ARG A 150 17.01 0.76 -10.87
CA ARG A 150 18.30 0.28 -10.33
C ARG A 150 18.18 -0.42 -8.97
N ALA A 151 16.96 -0.56 -8.40
CA ALA A 151 16.77 -1.20 -7.10
C ALA A 151 17.22 -2.66 -7.09
N ALA A 152 16.95 -3.41 -8.18
CA ALA A 152 17.37 -4.81 -8.30
C ALA A 152 18.90 -4.98 -8.29
N GLU A 153 19.62 -4.12 -9.02
CA GLU A 153 21.08 -4.09 -9.04
C GLU A 153 21.67 -3.82 -7.66
N LEU A 154 21.12 -2.82 -6.95
CA LEU A 154 21.56 -2.48 -5.59
C LEU A 154 21.33 -3.64 -4.61
N LEU A 155 20.15 -4.26 -4.67
CA LEU A 155 19.82 -5.39 -3.81
C LEU A 155 20.78 -6.56 -4.04
N LEU A 156 20.97 -6.97 -5.30
CA LEU A 156 21.87 -8.06 -5.66
C LEU A 156 23.31 -7.79 -5.20
N ALA A 157 23.83 -6.59 -5.49
CA ALA A 157 25.20 -6.22 -5.14
C ALA A 157 25.47 -6.17 -3.63
N ARG A 158 24.49 -5.79 -2.82
CA ARG A 158 24.64 -5.58 -1.39
C ARG A 158 24.22 -6.76 -0.52
N THR A 159 23.34 -7.62 -1.02
CA THR A 159 22.74 -8.70 -0.23
C THR A 159 22.88 -10.07 -0.89
N GLY A 160 23.21 -10.14 -2.17
CA GLY A 160 23.18 -11.38 -2.95
C GLY A 160 21.74 -11.81 -3.35
N VAL A 161 20.72 -11.06 -2.98
CA VAL A 161 19.32 -11.40 -3.29
C VAL A 161 18.97 -10.91 -4.71
N ASP A 162 18.58 -11.85 -5.56
CA ASP A 162 18.10 -11.54 -6.92
C ASP A 162 16.61 -11.22 -6.91
N LEU A 163 16.29 -9.94 -7.09
CA LEU A 163 14.91 -9.46 -7.13
C LEU A 163 14.09 -10.10 -8.25
N ALA A 164 14.71 -10.43 -9.38
CA ALA A 164 14.01 -11.04 -10.51
C ALA A 164 13.57 -12.49 -10.23
N ALA A 165 14.27 -13.19 -9.35
CA ALA A 165 13.93 -14.53 -8.91
C ALA A 165 12.85 -14.58 -7.81
N MET A 166 12.52 -13.44 -7.19
CA MET A 166 11.51 -13.37 -6.14
C MET A 166 10.10 -13.21 -6.74
N ALA A 167 9.14 -13.99 -6.26
CA ALA A 167 7.72 -13.75 -6.53
C ALA A 167 7.23 -12.50 -5.77
N VAL A 168 6.20 -11.82 -6.28
CA VAL A 168 5.54 -10.70 -5.57
C VAL A 168 5.06 -11.19 -4.20
N HIS A 169 5.24 -10.38 -3.15
CA HIS A 169 5.00 -10.69 -1.73
C HIS A 169 5.91 -11.79 -1.15
N SER A 170 6.80 -12.43 -1.93
CA SER A 170 7.79 -13.30 -1.31
C SER A 170 8.83 -12.50 -0.53
N HIS A 171 9.46 -13.16 0.44
CA HIS A 171 10.40 -12.51 1.32
C HIS A 171 11.57 -13.41 1.70
N VAL A 172 12.67 -12.81 2.10
CA VAL A 172 13.88 -13.50 2.53
C VAL A 172 14.55 -12.73 3.67
N GLU A 173 15.12 -13.46 4.62
CA GLU A 173 16.04 -12.87 5.61
C GLU A 173 17.43 -12.75 4.99
N THR A 174 18.02 -11.58 5.19
CA THR A 174 19.37 -11.26 4.71
C THR A 174 20.03 -10.21 5.58
N LYS A 175 21.15 -9.69 5.14
CA LYS A 175 21.81 -8.52 5.73
C LYS A 175 22.06 -7.49 4.65
N PHE A 176 21.76 -6.24 4.94
CA PHE A 176 22.23 -5.13 4.13
C PHE A 176 23.43 -4.49 4.86
N GLY A 177 24.63 -4.64 4.30
CA GLY A 177 25.86 -4.38 5.06
C GLY A 177 25.94 -5.26 6.31
N ALA A 178 26.03 -4.66 7.49
CA ALA A 178 26.04 -5.36 8.78
C ALA A 178 24.65 -5.49 9.43
N VAL A 179 23.59 -4.95 8.80
CA VAL A 179 22.24 -4.88 9.39
C VAL A 179 21.39 -6.06 8.97
N PRO A 180 21.02 -6.97 9.90
CA PRO A 180 20.05 -8.02 9.62
C PRO A 180 18.69 -7.42 9.29
N CYS A 181 18.06 -7.88 8.22
CA CYS A 181 16.77 -7.38 7.78
C CYS A 181 15.99 -8.47 7.01
N ARG A 182 14.70 -8.29 6.90
CA ARG A 182 13.83 -9.05 6.00
C ARG A 182 13.52 -8.20 4.79
N VAL A 183 13.75 -8.73 3.61
CA VAL A 183 13.42 -8.10 2.32
C VAL A 183 12.14 -8.72 1.80
N VAL A 184 11.16 -7.89 1.43
CA VAL A 184 9.86 -8.29 0.87
C VAL A 184 9.72 -7.71 -0.53
N ARG A 185 9.41 -8.56 -1.51
CA ARG A 185 9.22 -8.16 -2.91
C ARG A 185 7.89 -7.43 -3.07
N LEU A 186 7.95 -6.19 -3.57
CA LEU A 186 6.78 -5.37 -3.86
C LEU A 186 6.15 -5.69 -5.22
N PRO A 187 4.86 -5.38 -5.45
CA PRO A 187 4.20 -5.50 -6.76
C PRO A 187 4.74 -4.55 -7.84
N TRP A 188 5.65 -3.65 -7.49
CA TRP A 188 6.37 -2.75 -8.38
C TRP A 188 7.87 -3.01 -8.28
N PRO A 189 8.71 -2.44 -9.15
CA PRO A 189 10.17 -2.63 -9.09
C PRO A 189 10.79 -2.08 -7.82
N GLY A 190 10.75 -2.87 -6.74
CA GLY A 190 11.24 -2.47 -5.43
C GLY A 190 11.05 -3.54 -4.37
N VAL A 191 11.57 -3.24 -3.20
CA VAL A 191 11.46 -4.07 -1.99
C VAL A 191 11.23 -3.22 -0.76
N ASN A 192 10.46 -3.78 0.19
CA ASN A 192 10.41 -3.30 1.56
C ASN A 192 11.43 -4.04 2.42
N PHE A 193 12.12 -3.29 3.28
CA PHE A 193 12.99 -3.81 4.33
C PHE A 193 12.27 -3.71 5.66
N PHE A 194 12.19 -4.80 6.40
CA PHE A 194 11.79 -4.81 7.81
C PHE A 194 13.00 -5.10 8.67
N VAL A 195 13.19 -4.30 9.71
CA VAL A 195 14.38 -4.30 10.55
C VAL A 195 14.01 -4.04 12.01
N ALA A 196 14.77 -4.56 12.95
CA ALA A 196 14.63 -4.16 14.36
C ALA A 196 14.77 -2.64 14.51
N ARG A 197 13.84 -2.02 15.26
CA ARG A 197 13.73 -0.56 15.34
C ARG A 197 15.04 0.13 15.77
N GLU A 198 15.80 -0.49 16.66
CA GLU A 198 17.10 0.02 17.12
C GLU A 198 18.17 0.07 16.03
N ARG A 199 17.99 -0.71 14.94
CA ARG A 199 18.91 -0.75 13.80
C ARG A 199 18.41 0.10 12.61
N LEU A 200 17.22 0.71 12.73
CA LEU A 200 16.56 1.41 11.61
C LEU A 200 17.40 2.59 11.08
N ALA A 201 17.98 3.40 11.96
CA ALA A 201 18.79 4.54 11.55
C ALA A 201 20.13 4.11 10.88
N GLU A 202 20.68 2.97 11.26
CA GLU A 202 21.83 2.38 10.61
C GLU A 202 21.48 1.89 9.21
N LEU A 203 20.37 1.16 9.08
CA LEU A 203 19.88 0.70 7.78
C LEU A 203 19.57 1.88 6.84
N TRP A 204 18.95 2.94 7.35
CA TRP A 204 18.69 4.15 6.55
C TRP A 204 19.96 4.71 5.94
N ARG A 205 21.03 4.87 6.73
CA ARG A 205 22.30 5.42 6.24
C ARG A 205 22.96 4.51 5.19
N GLU A 206 22.95 3.20 5.42
CA GLU A 206 23.49 2.22 4.46
C GLU A 206 22.71 2.21 3.14
N LEU A 207 21.37 2.19 3.20
CA LEU A 207 20.51 2.25 2.02
C LEU A 207 20.67 3.57 1.28
N ARG A 208 20.74 4.70 2.00
CA ARG A 208 20.91 6.00 1.43
C ARG A 208 22.23 6.10 0.64
N ALA A 209 23.34 5.69 1.25
CA ALA A 209 24.62 5.67 0.57
C ALA A 209 24.62 4.80 -0.69
N ALA A 210 23.93 3.64 -0.63
CA ALA A 210 23.78 2.76 -1.78
C ALA A 210 22.94 3.41 -2.89
N VAL A 211 21.80 4.01 -2.56
CA VAL A 211 20.92 4.68 -3.53
C VAL A 211 21.61 5.88 -4.17
N GLU A 212 22.33 6.71 -3.38
CA GLU A 212 23.09 7.85 -3.88
C GLU A 212 24.24 7.41 -4.80
N SER A 213 24.87 6.25 -4.56
CA SER A 213 25.95 5.72 -5.41
C SER A 213 25.53 5.43 -6.85
N VAL A 214 24.23 5.29 -7.10
CA VAL A 214 23.65 5.09 -8.44
C VAL A 214 22.92 6.33 -8.97
N GLY A 215 23.11 7.49 -8.33
CA GLY A 215 22.46 8.75 -8.70
C GLY A 215 21.01 8.88 -8.21
N GLY A 216 20.57 7.97 -7.34
CA GLY A 216 19.26 8.01 -6.71
C GLY A 216 19.20 8.97 -5.52
N ARG A 217 18.07 8.97 -4.83
CA ARG A 217 17.83 9.86 -3.68
C ARG A 217 16.74 9.37 -2.74
N PRO A 218 16.66 9.89 -1.50
CA PRO A 218 15.49 9.75 -0.67
C PRO A 218 14.31 10.53 -1.26
N ILE A 219 13.09 10.00 -1.06
CA ILE A 219 11.83 10.62 -1.47
C ILE A 219 10.81 10.63 -0.34
N GLY A 220 9.88 11.58 -0.40
CA GLY A 220 8.77 11.67 0.53
C GLY A 220 7.45 11.15 -0.04
N PHE A 221 6.41 11.16 0.82
CA PHE A 221 5.11 10.61 0.47
C PHE A 221 4.37 11.43 -0.63
N GLU A 222 4.75 12.69 -0.87
CA GLU A 222 4.18 13.47 -1.98
C GLU A 222 4.54 12.85 -3.34
N ALA A 223 5.81 12.48 -3.55
CA ALA A 223 6.24 11.77 -4.76
C ALA A 223 5.66 10.36 -4.85
N ILE A 224 5.63 9.62 -3.73
CA ILE A 224 4.98 8.29 -3.65
C ILE A 224 3.51 8.39 -4.07
N SER A 225 2.79 9.44 -3.66
CA SER A 225 1.39 9.66 -4.02
C SER A 225 1.19 9.85 -5.51
N VAL A 226 2.10 10.53 -6.21
CA VAL A 226 2.06 10.63 -7.68
C VAL A 226 2.28 9.26 -8.31
N LEU A 227 3.35 8.55 -7.92
CA LEU A 227 3.72 7.25 -8.47
C LEU A 227 2.61 6.19 -8.29
N ARG A 228 1.95 6.15 -7.12
CA ARG A 228 0.85 5.22 -6.88
C ARG A 228 -0.39 5.52 -7.72
N LEU A 229 -0.72 6.82 -7.90
CA LEU A 229 -1.84 7.24 -8.74
C LEU A 229 -1.62 6.86 -10.19
N GLU A 230 -0.44 7.13 -10.75
CA GLU A 230 -0.08 6.75 -12.11
C GLU A 230 -0.12 5.23 -12.33
N SER A 231 0.28 4.45 -11.34
CA SER A 231 0.23 2.98 -11.38
C SER A 231 -1.13 2.39 -10.99
N GLY A 232 -2.13 3.22 -10.72
CA GLY A 232 -3.48 2.75 -10.40
C GLY A 232 -3.63 2.07 -9.03
N ARG A 233 -2.67 2.24 -8.12
CA ARG A 233 -2.68 1.62 -6.80
C ARG A 233 -3.48 2.46 -5.80
N PRO A 234 -4.63 1.99 -5.35
CA PRO A 234 -5.36 2.66 -4.27
C PRO A 234 -4.66 2.43 -2.94
N LEU A 235 -4.96 3.27 -1.97
CA LEU A 235 -4.39 3.22 -0.63
C LEU A 235 -5.52 3.13 0.40
N PHE A 236 -5.46 2.14 1.26
CA PHE A 236 -6.41 2.01 2.38
C PHE A 236 -6.30 3.22 3.31
N GLY A 237 -7.46 3.76 3.73
CA GLY A 237 -7.55 5.00 4.50
C GLY A 237 -7.50 6.28 3.67
N VAL A 238 -7.27 6.19 2.35
CA VAL A 238 -7.28 7.32 1.41
C VAL A 238 -8.29 7.09 0.29
N ASP A 239 -8.15 6.01 -0.47
CA ASP A 239 -9.00 5.71 -1.63
C ASP A 239 -10.11 4.70 -1.32
N PHE A 240 -9.98 3.96 -0.26
CA PHE A 240 -11.00 3.06 0.27
C PHE A 240 -10.83 2.87 1.78
N ASP A 241 -11.93 2.60 2.47
CA ASP A 241 -12.02 2.46 3.92
C ASP A 241 -13.16 1.47 4.29
N GLU A 242 -13.63 1.52 5.55
CA GLU A 242 -14.72 0.66 6.05
C GLU A 242 -16.10 0.94 5.43
N LYS A 243 -16.23 1.94 4.56
CA LYS A 243 -17.48 2.26 3.85
C LYS A 243 -17.63 1.52 2.53
N GLN A 244 -16.61 0.82 2.08
CA GLN A 244 -16.61 0.11 0.82
C GLN A 244 -16.58 -1.41 1.01
N ILE A 245 -17.18 -2.11 0.05
CA ILE A 245 -16.94 -3.54 -0.19
C ILE A 245 -15.86 -3.69 -1.28
N PRO A 246 -15.18 -4.86 -1.37
CA PRO A 246 -14.07 -5.04 -2.30
C PRO A 246 -14.38 -4.69 -3.76
N HIS A 247 -15.56 -5.04 -4.25
CA HIS A 247 -16.00 -4.78 -5.63
C HIS A 247 -16.23 -3.27 -5.91
N GLU A 248 -16.70 -2.50 -4.93
CA GLU A 248 -16.78 -1.04 -5.06
C GLU A 248 -15.38 -0.42 -5.17
N ALA A 249 -14.44 -0.93 -4.36
CA ALA A 249 -13.05 -0.49 -4.35
C ALA A 249 -12.22 -1.01 -5.53
N ALA A 250 -12.80 -1.84 -6.41
CA ALA A 250 -12.10 -2.50 -7.53
C ALA A 250 -10.86 -3.27 -7.05
N LEU A 251 -11.02 -4.11 -6.04
CA LEU A 251 -9.99 -4.94 -5.41
C LEU A 251 -10.25 -6.45 -5.57
N GLU A 252 -11.34 -6.83 -6.20
CA GLU A 252 -11.80 -8.22 -6.32
C GLU A 252 -10.80 -9.14 -7.00
N ASP A 253 -10.05 -8.64 -7.99
CA ASP A 253 -9.09 -9.44 -8.77
C ASP A 253 -7.71 -9.54 -8.10
N SER A 254 -7.38 -8.59 -7.22
CA SER A 254 -6.05 -8.47 -6.63
C SER A 254 -5.96 -8.93 -5.18
N HIS A 255 -7.09 -8.90 -4.43
CA HIS A 255 -7.08 -9.12 -2.98
C HIS A 255 -7.98 -10.29 -2.54
N ILE A 256 -8.70 -10.94 -3.47
CA ILE A 256 -9.61 -12.04 -3.13
C ILE A 256 -9.18 -13.33 -3.83
N ASN A 257 -8.95 -14.37 -3.05
CA ASN A 257 -8.77 -15.71 -3.59
C ASN A 257 -10.12 -16.46 -3.57
N TYR A 258 -10.75 -16.57 -4.72
CA TYR A 258 -12.05 -17.22 -4.87
C TYR A 258 -11.99 -18.77 -4.81
N ALA A 259 -10.81 -19.37 -4.86
CA ALA A 259 -10.62 -20.82 -4.79
C ALA A 259 -10.38 -21.34 -3.37
N LYS A 260 -10.17 -20.44 -2.40
CA LYS A 260 -9.96 -20.82 -0.99
C LYS A 260 -11.27 -21.18 -0.28
N GLY A 261 -11.15 -21.76 0.92
CA GLY A 261 -12.30 -22.04 1.80
C GLY A 261 -12.95 -20.78 2.37
N CYS A 262 -13.97 -20.99 3.22
CA CYS A 262 -14.76 -19.89 3.79
C CYS A 262 -13.92 -18.87 4.58
N TYR A 263 -14.38 -17.62 4.54
CA TYR A 263 -13.83 -16.51 5.31
C TYR A 263 -14.93 -15.51 5.70
N THR A 264 -14.67 -14.66 6.69
CA THR A 264 -15.61 -13.65 7.16
C THR A 264 -16.02 -12.70 6.02
N GLY A 265 -17.33 -12.48 5.83
CA GLY A 265 -17.87 -11.59 4.78
C GLY A 265 -18.00 -12.22 3.39
N GLN A 266 -17.58 -13.48 3.20
CA GLN A 266 -17.59 -14.16 1.90
C GLN A 266 -18.97 -14.19 1.25
N GLU A 267 -20.06 -14.35 2.02
CA GLU A 267 -21.42 -14.42 1.46
C GLU A 267 -21.76 -13.17 0.63
N ILE A 268 -21.41 -11.99 1.14
CA ILE A 268 -21.67 -10.73 0.42
C ILE A 268 -20.77 -10.63 -0.81
N VAL A 269 -19.50 -10.99 -0.69
CA VAL A 269 -18.53 -11.00 -1.80
C VAL A 269 -19.02 -11.90 -2.94
N GLU A 270 -19.43 -13.13 -2.64
CA GLU A 270 -19.94 -14.08 -3.65
C GLU A 270 -21.28 -13.64 -4.23
N ARG A 271 -22.15 -13.03 -3.43
CA ARG A 271 -23.42 -12.47 -3.91
C ARG A 271 -23.20 -11.37 -4.95
N VAL A 272 -22.25 -10.46 -4.68
CA VAL A 272 -21.90 -9.40 -5.64
C VAL A 272 -21.23 -9.98 -6.87
N ARG A 273 -20.32 -10.93 -6.72
CA ARG A 273 -19.67 -11.64 -7.83
C ARG A 273 -20.71 -12.31 -8.76
N SER A 274 -21.66 -13.04 -8.20
CA SER A 274 -22.67 -13.79 -8.97
C SER A 274 -23.73 -12.89 -9.64
N ARG A 275 -24.10 -11.77 -9.00
CA ARG A 275 -25.08 -10.81 -9.51
C ARG A 275 -24.45 -9.67 -10.32
N GLY A 276 -23.13 -9.47 -10.22
CA GLY A 276 -22.32 -8.59 -11.05
C GLY A 276 -22.56 -7.09 -10.89
N GLN A 277 -23.18 -6.62 -9.80
CA GLN A 277 -23.59 -5.22 -9.72
C GLN A 277 -23.30 -4.56 -8.36
N VAL A 278 -22.46 -3.51 -8.42
CA VAL A 278 -22.34 -2.52 -7.36
C VAL A 278 -22.96 -1.19 -7.82
N ASN A 279 -23.45 -0.38 -6.88
CA ASN A 279 -24.06 0.91 -7.20
C ASN A 279 -23.04 1.99 -7.55
N ARG A 280 -21.82 1.84 -7.05
CA ARG A 280 -20.69 2.74 -7.28
C ARG A 280 -19.40 1.96 -7.44
N ARG A 281 -18.43 2.53 -8.13
CA ARG A 281 -17.12 1.88 -8.32
C ARG A 281 -16.02 2.93 -8.32
N ARG A 282 -14.86 2.58 -7.79
CA ARG A 282 -13.64 3.36 -7.90
C ARG A 282 -13.16 3.36 -9.35
N VAL A 283 -12.77 4.53 -9.82
CA VAL A 283 -12.26 4.78 -11.18
C VAL A 283 -11.02 5.66 -11.14
N GLY A 284 -10.26 5.65 -12.23
CA GLY A 284 -9.25 6.65 -12.53
C GLY A 284 -9.88 7.91 -13.12
N LEU A 285 -9.28 9.05 -12.82
CA LEU A 285 -9.73 10.37 -13.27
C LEU A 285 -8.54 11.15 -13.81
N ARG A 286 -8.74 11.88 -14.91
CA ARG A 286 -7.84 12.90 -15.43
C ARG A 286 -8.56 14.24 -15.40
N PHE A 287 -7.91 15.26 -14.88
CA PHE A 287 -8.45 16.60 -14.74
C PHE A 287 -7.81 17.54 -15.75
N ASP A 288 -8.57 18.52 -16.22
CA ASP A 288 -8.03 19.57 -17.08
C ASP A 288 -7.07 20.47 -16.28
N GLY A 289 -5.87 20.67 -16.84
CA GLY A 289 -4.86 21.55 -16.25
C GLY A 289 -4.03 20.89 -15.14
N ALA A 290 -3.30 21.73 -14.41
CA ALA A 290 -2.35 21.31 -13.39
C ALA A 290 -2.95 21.25 -11.97
N ALA A 291 -4.07 21.91 -11.74
CA ALA A 291 -4.71 21.98 -10.42
C ALA A 291 -5.32 20.62 -10.07
N ALA A 292 -4.81 19.98 -9.01
CA ALA A 292 -5.38 18.76 -8.48
C ALA A 292 -6.53 19.08 -7.52
N PRO A 293 -7.72 18.46 -7.68
CA PRO A 293 -8.80 18.64 -6.72
C PRO A 293 -8.45 18.05 -5.36
N GLU A 294 -9.01 18.63 -4.31
CA GLU A 294 -8.90 18.08 -2.96
C GLU A 294 -9.75 16.81 -2.80
N ALA A 295 -9.37 15.96 -1.83
CA ALA A 295 -10.19 14.82 -1.45
C ALA A 295 -11.61 15.28 -1.05
N GLY A 296 -12.65 14.54 -1.50
CA GLY A 296 -14.06 14.91 -1.31
C GLY A 296 -14.63 15.87 -2.36
N ALA A 297 -13.82 16.39 -3.29
CA ALA A 297 -14.33 17.21 -4.39
C ALA A 297 -15.41 16.47 -5.17
N LYS A 298 -16.56 17.13 -5.39
CA LYS A 298 -17.73 16.56 -6.04
C LYS A 298 -17.54 16.45 -7.54
N LEU A 299 -18.00 15.34 -8.10
CA LEU A 299 -18.04 15.07 -9.53
C LEU A 299 -19.49 15.14 -10.00
N LEU A 300 -19.74 15.92 -11.05
CA LEU A 300 -21.06 16.22 -11.54
C LEU A 300 -21.23 15.74 -12.99
N ALA A 301 -22.43 15.26 -13.32
CA ALA A 301 -22.86 15.01 -14.68
C ALA A 301 -24.23 15.67 -14.89
N GLY A 302 -24.33 16.57 -15.88
CA GLY A 302 -25.56 17.33 -16.12
C GLY A 302 -26.05 18.14 -14.91
N GLY A 303 -25.14 18.62 -14.06
CA GLY A 303 -25.45 19.37 -12.85
C GLY A 303 -25.79 18.51 -11.62
N ALA A 304 -25.97 17.19 -11.76
CA ALA A 304 -26.24 16.28 -10.65
C ALA A 304 -24.93 15.67 -10.11
N GLU A 305 -24.83 15.51 -8.78
CA GLU A 305 -23.70 14.84 -8.13
C GLU A 305 -23.74 13.34 -8.45
N VAL A 306 -22.67 12.83 -9.06
CA VAL A 306 -22.52 11.44 -9.47
C VAL A 306 -21.38 10.70 -8.76
N GLY A 307 -20.57 11.43 -7.99
CA GLY A 307 -19.46 10.87 -7.24
C GLY A 307 -18.55 11.91 -6.61
N ASN A 308 -17.42 11.44 -6.12
CA ASN A 308 -16.41 12.27 -5.45
C ASN A 308 -14.99 11.77 -5.72
N VAL A 309 -14.03 12.68 -5.62
CA VAL A 309 -12.59 12.40 -5.66
C VAL A 309 -12.14 11.86 -4.31
N THR A 310 -11.27 10.85 -4.30
CA THR A 310 -10.62 10.34 -3.07
C THR A 310 -9.20 10.85 -2.92
N SER A 311 -8.45 10.88 -4.03
CA SER A 311 -7.10 11.44 -4.07
C SER A 311 -6.79 11.95 -5.45
N ALA A 312 -5.95 12.98 -5.52
CA ALA A 312 -5.46 13.53 -6.79
C ALA A 312 -4.07 14.16 -6.60
N ALA A 313 -3.29 14.16 -7.68
CA ALA A 313 -1.99 14.83 -7.75
C ALA A 313 -1.69 15.21 -9.20
N TYR A 314 -0.74 16.14 -9.39
CA TYR A 314 -0.20 16.40 -10.72
C TYR A 314 0.67 15.24 -11.18
N SER A 315 0.36 14.68 -12.34
CA SER A 315 1.15 13.62 -12.99
C SER A 315 2.12 14.25 -13.99
N PHE A 316 3.39 13.99 -13.78
CA PHE A 316 4.44 14.45 -14.72
C PHE A 316 4.38 13.67 -16.04
N ALA A 317 3.97 12.41 -16.01
CA ALA A 317 3.78 11.61 -17.22
C ALA A 317 2.58 12.06 -18.04
N ALA A 318 1.46 12.42 -17.41
CA ALA A 318 0.25 12.89 -18.10
C ALA A 318 0.30 14.37 -18.48
N GLY A 319 1.17 15.19 -17.86
CA GLY A 319 1.20 16.64 -18.00
C GLY A 319 -0.06 17.33 -17.46
N SER A 320 -0.83 16.67 -16.60
CA SER A 320 -2.08 17.16 -16.04
C SER A 320 -2.33 16.53 -14.66
N ALA A 321 -3.30 17.03 -13.91
CA ALA A 321 -3.72 16.39 -12.68
C ALA A 321 -4.47 15.08 -12.99
N ILE A 322 -4.16 14.04 -12.19
CA ILE A 322 -4.85 12.74 -12.21
C ILE A 322 -5.31 12.39 -10.81
N GLY A 323 -6.23 11.45 -10.69
CA GLY A 323 -6.70 11.02 -9.38
C GLY A 323 -7.52 9.74 -9.44
N MET A 324 -8.05 9.39 -8.27
CA MET A 324 -9.02 8.32 -8.09
C MET A 324 -10.28 8.90 -7.45
N GLY A 325 -11.40 8.22 -7.67
CA GLY A 325 -12.65 8.61 -7.06
C GLY A 325 -13.72 7.55 -7.23
N TYR A 326 -14.84 7.73 -6.56
CA TYR A 326 -16.01 6.87 -6.71
C TYR A 326 -17.05 7.53 -7.59
N LEU A 327 -17.58 6.79 -8.53
CA LEU A 327 -18.69 7.21 -9.37
C LEU A 327 -19.85 6.22 -9.25
N ARG A 328 -21.06 6.72 -9.43
CA ARG A 328 -22.22 5.86 -9.69
C ARG A 328 -21.94 5.04 -10.95
N ARG A 329 -22.38 3.78 -10.95
CA ARG A 329 -22.08 2.78 -11.98
C ARG A 329 -22.28 3.27 -13.41
N GLU A 330 -23.37 4.00 -13.67
CA GLU A 330 -23.72 4.51 -15.01
C GLU A 330 -22.74 5.58 -15.55
N HIS A 331 -21.81 6.02 -14.71
CA HIS A 331 -20.81 7.05 -15.07
C HIS A 331 -19.37 6.53 -15.08
N THR A 332 -19.13 5.23 -14.89
CA THR A 332 -17.78 4.67 -14.73
C THR A 332 -17.07 4.30 -16.03
N THR A 333 -17.71 4.51 -17.19
CA THR A 333 -17.15 4.15 -18.50
C THR A 333 -15.98 5.09 -18.85
N PRO A 334 -14.80 4.56 -19.23
CA PRO A 334 -13.68 5.37 -19.69
C PRO A 334 -14.07 6.31 -20.84
N GLY A 335 -13.51 7.52 -20.84
CA GLY A 335 -13.87 8.62 -21.77
C GLY A 335 -15.06 9.45 -21.32
N ARG A 336 -15.77 9.06 -20.26
CA ARG A 336 -16.89 9.84 -19.73
C ARG A 336 -16.40 11.18 -19.20
N GLN A 337 -17.01 12.28 -19.68
CA GLN A 337 -16.73 13.64 -19.24
C GLN A 337 -17.62 13.99 -18.05
N LEU A 338 -17.02 14.60 -17.05
CA LEU A 338 -17.62 15.06 -15.80
C LEU A 338 -17.20 16.51 -15.54
N GLN A 339 -17.90 17.16 -14.61
CA GLN A 339 -17.55 18.49 -14.13
C GLN A 339 -17.15 18.42 -12.65
N TRP A 340 -16.28 19.31 -12.24
CA TRP A 340 -15.95 19.59 -10.85
C TRP A 340 -15.74 21.09 -10.65
N SER A 341 -15.56 21.58 -9.44
CA SER A 341 -15.50 23.03 -9.14
C SER A 341 -14.37 23.78 -9.87
N GLY A 342 -13.30 23.10 -10.28
CA GLY A 342 -12.14 23.70 -10.97
C GLY A 342 -12.10 23.45 -12.47
N GLY A 343 -13.10 22.79 -13.09
CA GLY A 343 -13.09 22.51 -14.52
C GLY A 343 -13.76 21.18 -14.91
N THR A 344 -13.16 20.46 -15.83
CA THR A 344 -13.64 19.16 -16.30
C THR A 344 -12.76 18.01 -15.82
N ALA A 345 -13.34 16.82 -15.76
CA ALA A 345 -12.65 15.57 -15.47
C ALA A 345 -13.10 14.50 -16.46
N GLU A 346 -12.18 13.64 -16.85
CA GLU A 346 -12.44 12.48 -17.69
C GLU A 346 -12.19 11.20 -16.91
N VAL A 347 -13.09 10.24 -17.03
CA VAL A 347 -12.86 8.88 -16.51
C VAL A 347 -11.82 8.18 -17.38
N ILE A 348 -10.76 7.67 -16.76
CA ILE A 348 -9.66 7.00 -17.45
C ILE A 348 -9.46 5.58 -16.91
N GLU A 349 -8.84 4.73 -17.73
CA GLU A 349 -8.29 3.46 -17.26
C GLU A 349 -6.99 3.68 -16.48
N LEU A 350 -6.79 2.90 -15.43
CA LEU A 350 -5.53 2.81 -14.68
C LEU A 350 -4.95 1.39 -14.84
N PRO A 351 -3.63 1.21 -14.86
CA PRO A 351 -2.59 2.24 -14.79
C PRO A 351 -2.52 3.14 -16.03
N LEU A 352 -2.09 4.40 -15.84
CA LEU A 352 -1.86 5.34 -16.93
C LEU A 352 -0.77 4.87 -17.89
N VAL A 353 0.30 4.34 -17.33
CA VAL A 353 1.43 3.77 -18.08
C VAL A 353 1.23 2.27 -18.07
N LYS A 354 0.78 1.72 -19.20
CA LYS A 354 0.79 0.26 -19.42
C LYS A 354 2.25 -0.20 -19.50
N LYS A 355 2.64 -1.10 -18.60
CA LYS A 355 3.96 -1.74 -18.64
C LYS A 355 4.14 -2.58 -19.89
#